data_e22ee2564ffa540414dace084681cfd3
#
_entry.id   e22ee2564ffa540414dace084681cfd3
#
_cell.length_a   1.000
_cell.length_b   1.000
_cell.length_c   1.000
_cell.angle_alpha   90.00
_cell.angle_beta   90.00
_cell.angle_gamma   90.00
#
_symmetry.space_group_name_H-M   'P 1'
#
loop_
_entity.id
_entity.type
_entity.pdbx_description
1 polymer ?
#
loop_
_entity_poly.entity_id
_entity_poly.type
_entity_poly.pdbx_seq_one_letter_code
_entity_poly.pdbx_strand_id
1 'polypeptide(L)'
;GNMIDICPVGALTSKPFRYSARTWELSRRKSVAAHDSSGANLVVQVKNNQVMRVVPLENEEVNECWIADRDRFSYEALNGEERLTQPMLKQGGQWKEVDWQTALEYVANGLKNIQRDHGAASIGALVSPHSTVEEAYLAGSLLRALGSDNVDARLRRAEFVAGEGVQWLGTSIASLTTLQRALVVGSNLRKDHPLFAQRIRQAARHGAQVNAIASAAQKANNWAMPVANSVVTDASGWAQALADVAAAIAAEKGVAAPAAGNANAQAQAIAKSLLGGERKAVLLGNGAAHHANASSLLALANWIGEQTGASVGYLTEAANTVGTQWAKAQPQTGGKNASQMLDGSLKAVLLLNTEPEFDTAAGAAAVAALDKAEMVVTLSPFKANMAFSDVLLPIAPFTETSGSFVNAEGRLQSFHAVVKPRGEARPAWKVLRVLGNLLDVPGFGFETSQDVLAKVTAQPLQLSNAIRADVRLGGTVSEPGNAPVVAAIYQLDGIVRRAASLQQTADAQEVA
;
A
#
# COMPACT_ATOMS: atom_id res chain seq x y z
N GLY A 1 -4.02 -20.93 4.99
CA GLY A 1 -2.79 -20.71 5.67
C GLY A 1 -2.84 -20.89 7.17
N ASN A 2 -3.64 -20.13 7.91
CA ASN A 2 -3.62 -20.15 9.39
C ASN A 2 -3.99 -21.51 10.03
N MET A 3 -4.72 -22.36 9.33
CA MET A 3 -4.98 -23.74 9.80
C MET A 3 -3.72 -24.58 10.01
N ILE A 4 -2.62 -24.23 9.35
CA ILE A 4 -1.32 -24.90 9.54
C ILE A 4 -0.80 -24.65 10.96
N ASP A 5 -0.90 -23.42 11.45
CA ASP A 5 -0.35 -23.01 12.74
C ASP A 5 -1.17 -23.52 13.92
N ILE A 6 -2.50 -23.60 13.77
CA ILE A 6 -3.39 -24.05 14.84
C ILE A 6 -3.59 -25.58 14.89
N CYS A 7 -3.05 -26.33 13.94
CA CYS A 7 -3.16 -27.79 13.93
C CYS A 7 -2.20 -28.39 14.95
N PRO A 8 -2.69 -28.91 16.11
CA PRO A 8 -1.82 -29.33 17.21
C PRO A 8 -1.03 -30.62 16.91
N VAL A 9 -1.50 -31.41 15.95
CA VAL A 9 -0.92 -32.73 15.63
C VAL A 9 -0.12 -32.74 14.33
N GLY A 10 0.05 -31.56 13.65
CA GLY A 10 0.81 -31.47 12.41
C GLY A 10 0.19 -32.22 11.22
N ALA A 11 -1.12 -32.48 11.25
CA ALA A 11 -1.84 -33.09 10.12
C ALA A 11 -1.93 -32.14 8.93
N LEU A 12 -1.99 -30.84 9.21
CA LEU A 12 -1.95 -29.78 8.20
C LEU A 12 -0.56 -29.18 8.16
N THR A 13 0.07 -29.20 7.00
CA THR A 13 1.44 -28.72 6.80
C THR A 13 1.53 -27.76 5.64
N SER A 14 2.52 -26.87 5.69
CA SER A 14 2.83 -25.99 4.55
C SER A 14 3.43 -26.82 3.40
N LYS A 15 2.76 -26.83 2.26
CA LYS A 15 3.23 -27.58 1.08
C LYS A 15 4.61 -27.11 0.60
N PRO A 16 4.90 -25.81 0.49
CA PRO A 16 6.23 -25.33 0.11
C PRO A 16 7.34 -25.67 1.11
N PHE A 17 6.99 -25.77 2.40
CA PHE A 17 7.96 -26.07 3.45
C PHE A 17 8.14 -27.57 3.72
N ARG A 18 7.24 -28.42 3.24
CA ARG A 18 7.27 -29.87 3.50
C ARG A 18 8.62 -30.47 3.07
N TYR A 19 9.25 -31.21 3.99
CA TYR A 19 10.56 -31.87 3.82
C TYR A 19 11.76 -30.92 3.67
N SER A 20 11.61 -29.60 3.83
CA SER A 20 12.70 -28.62 3.61
C SER A 20 13.66 -28.52 4.79
N ALA A 21 13.15 -28.59 6.01
CA ALA A 21 13.96 -28.51 7.23
C ALA A 21 13.22 -29.07 8.46
N ARG A 22 14.00 -29.40 9.49
CA ARG A 22 13.46 -29.71 10.82
C ARG A 22 13.37 -28.44 11.67
N THR A 23 12.46 -28.41 12.64
CA THR A 23 12.19 -27.22 13.46
C THR A 23 13.44 -26.74 14.22
N TRP A 24 14.28 -27.65 14.68
CA TRP A 24 15.51 -27.32 15.42
C TRP A 24 16.65 -26.80 14.55
N GLU A 25 16.57 -26.95 13.24
CA GLU A 25 17.55 -26.41 12.28
C GLU A 25 17.30 -24.92 11.96
N LEU A 26 16.16 -24.38 12.38
CA LEU A 26 15.70 -23.06 11.99
C LEU A 26 16.02 -22.02 13.06
N SER A 27 16.70 -20.97 12.66
CA SER A 27 16.80 -19.74 13.46
C SER A 27 15.50 -18.95 13.35
N ARG A 28 15.00 -18.42 14.46
CA ARG A 28 13.76 -17.61 14.53
C ARG A 28 14.12 -16.15 14.69
N ARG A 29 13.60 -15.30 13.81
CA ARG A 29 13.86 -13.86 13.82
C ARG A 29 12.55 -13.10 13.69
N LYS A 30 12.41 -12.02 14.46
CA LYS A 30 11.22 -11.16 14.42
C LYS A 30 11.27 -10.24 13.21
N SER A 31 10.10 -9.99 12.60
CA SER A 31 9.94 -9.03 11.52
C SER A 31 8.51 -8.47 11.52
N VAL A 32 8.22 -7.61 10.55
CA VAL A 32 6.91 -6.99 10.33
C VAL A 32 6.48 -7.24 8.89
N ALA A 33 5.18 -7.48 8.68
CA ALA A 33 4.62 -7.72 7.36
C ALA A 33 4.89 -6.54 6.42
N ALA A 34 5.38 -6.86 5.22
CA ALA A 34 5.69 -5.89 4.17
C ALA A 34 4.53 -5.71 3.17
N HIS A 35 3.45 -6.46 3.31
CA HIS A 35 2.38 -6.54 2.31
C HIS A 35 1.04 -6.04 2.83
N ASP A 36 0.72 -6.34 4.07
CA ASP A 36 -0.58 -6.04 4.67
C ASP A 36 -0.52 -4.77 5.52
N SER A 37 -1.53 -3.92 5.41
CA SER A 37 -1.60 -2.64 6.14
C SER A 37 -1.88 -2.79 7.63
N SER A 38 -2.19 -3.97 8.11
CA SER A 38 -2.27 -4.25 9.55
C SER A 38 -0.91 -4.17 10.24
N GLY A 39 0.16 -4.40 9.50
CA GLY A 39 1.50 -4.48 10.06
C GLY A 39 1.69 -5.72 10.94
N ALA A 40 1.18 -6.88 10.50
CA ALA A 40 1.25 -8.11 11.24
C ALA A 40 2.67 -8.42 11.71
N ASN A 41 2.80 -8.88 12.94
CA ASN A 41 4.08 -9.27 13.50
C ASN A 41 4.42 -10.70 13.06
N LEU A 42 5.66 -10.91 12.65
CA LEU A 42 6.13 -12.13 12.02
C LEU A 42 7.28 -12.76 12.78
N VAL A 43 7.32 -14.09 12.77
CA VAL A 43 8.53 -14.87 13.01
C VAL A 43 9.00 -15.43 11.67
N VAL A 44 10.12 -14.95 11.19
CA VAL A 44 10.79 -15.45 9.98
C VAL A 44 11.77 -16.55 10.40
N GLN A 45 11.62 -17.73 9.84
CA GLN A 45 12.46 -18.90 10.13
C GLN A 45 13.49 -19.09 9.02
N VAL A 46 14.74 -19.11 9.41
CA VAL A 46 15.90 -19.02 8.52
C VAL A 46 16.81 -20.22 8.70
N LYS A 47 17.33 -20.76 7.60
CA LYS A 47 18.40 -21.77 7.56
C LYS A 47 19.38 -21.40 6.45
N ASN A 48 20.68 -21.44 6.71
CA ASN A 48 21.74 -21.17 5.72
C ASN A 48 21.54 -19.85 4.97
N ASN A 49 21.21 -18.77 5.71
CA ASN A 49 20.94 -17.45 5.16
C ASN A 49 19.77 -17.40 4.14
N GLN A 50 18.84 -18.32 4.25
CA GLN A 50 17.66 -18.39 3.39
C GLN A 50 16.40 -18.44 4.24
N VAL A 51 15.37 -17.68 3.85
CA VAL A 51 14.05 -17.74 4.49
C VAL A 51 13.37 -19.05 4.09
N MET A 52 13.04 -19.85 5.09
CA MET A 52 12.44 -21.19 4.90
C MET A 52 10.93 -21.18 5.09
N ARG A 53 10.43 -20.38 6.03
CA ARG A 53 9.00 -20.12 6.22
C ARG A 53 8.76 -18.88 7.08
N VAL A 54 7.53 -18.39 7.03
CA VAL A 54 7.04 -17.28 7.85
C VAL A 54 5.82 -17.75 8.63
N VAL A 55 5.82 -17.47 9.94
CA VAL A 55 4.72 -17.78 10.85
C VAL A 55 4.36 -16.56 11.68
N PRO A 56 3.15 -16.47 12.24
CA PRO A 56 2.76 -15.31 13.05
C PRO A 56 3.58 -15.21 14.33
N LEU A 57 3.85 -13.98 14.74
CA LEU A 57 4.21 -13.61 16.10
C LEU A 57 2.98 -12.97 16.73
N GLU A 58 2.55 -13.52 17.86
CA GLU A 58 1.37 -13.04 18.57
C GLU A 58 1.50 -11.57 18.99
N ASN A 59 0.49 -10.78 18.64
CA ASN A 59 0.31 -9.40 19.08
C ASN A 59 -1.18 -9.07 19.08
N GLU A 60 -1.79 -9.08 20.28
CA GLU A 60 -3.23 -8.87 20.45
C GLU A 60 -3.73 -7.54 19.88
N GLU A 61 -2.91 -6.50 19.91
CA GLU A 61 -3.30 -5.18 19.41
C GLU A 61 -3.26 -5.07 17.89
N VAL A 62 -2.51 -5.94 17.20
CA VAL A 62 -2.28 -5.86 15.75
C VAL A 62 -2.90 -7.03 15.01
N ASN A 63 -2.29 -8.20 15.09
CA ASN A 63 -2.65 -9.38 14.30
C ASN A 63 -3.17 -10.55 15.12
N GLU A 64 -3.35 -10.38 16.45
CA GLU A 64 -3.62 -11.52 17.33
C GLU A 64 -2.57 -12.63 17.07
N CYS A 65 -3.01 -13.82 16.71
CA CYS A 65 -2.15 -14.93 16.33
C CYS A 65 -2.22 -15.27 14.83
N TRP A 66 -2.67 -14.34 13.99
CA TRP A 66 -2.97 -14.58 12.58
C TRP A 66 -2.02 -13.83 11.65
N ILE A 67 -1.76 -14.39 10.46
CA ILE A 67 -1.16 -13.65 9.33
C ILE A 67 -1.91 -13.97 8.04
N ALA A 68 -1.87 -13.02 7.10
CA ALA A 68 -2.41 -13.21 5.76
C ALA A 68 -1.56 -14.20 4.96
N ASP A 69 -2.16 -14.89 4.01
CA ASP A 69 -1.43 -15.85 3.17
C ASP A 69 -0.34 -15.17 2.33
N ARG A 70 -0.53 -13.91 1.93
CA ARG A 70 0.53 -13.14 1.25
C ARG A 70 1.75 -12.92 2.14
N ASP A 71 1.60 -12.73 3.44
CA ASP A 71 2.73 -12.65 4.37
C ASP A 71 3.38 -14.02 4.63
N ARG A 72 2.57 -15.07 4.59
CA ARG A 72 3.02 -16.44 4.84
C ARG A 72 3.87 -17.01 3.72
N PHE A 73 3.52 -16.75 2.47
CA PHE A 73 4.08 -17.42 1.29
C PHE A 73 4.92 -16.53 0.37
N SER A 74 4.93 -15.21 0.58
CA SER A 74 5.67 -14.27 -0.27
C SER A 74 7.18 -14.53 -0.29
N TYR A 75 7.73 -15.15 0.74
CA TYR A 75 9.15 -15.48 0.82
C TYR A 75 9.65 -16.37 -0.33
N GLU A 76 8.76 -17.12 -0.99
CA GLU A 76 9.14 -17.93 -2.16
C GLU A 76 9.74 -17.06 -3.27
N ALA A 77 9.21 -15.87 -3.48
CA ALA A 77 9.75 -14.92 -4.45
C ALA A 77 11.18 -14.49 -4.12
N LEU A 78 11.51 -14.38 -2.84
CA LEU A 78 12.84 -13.92 -2.39
C LEU A 78 13.94 -14.96 -2.66
N ASN A 79 13.56 -16.21 -2.78
CA ASN A 79 14.45 -17.32 -3.09
C ASN A 79 14.49 -17.66 -4.59
N GLY A 80 13.65 -17.01 -5.40
CA GLY A 80 13.50 -17.28 -6.82
C GLY A 80 14.64 -16.80 -7.72
N GLU A 81 14.61 -17.21 -8.97
CA GLU A 81 15.62 -16.87 -9.98
C GLU A 81 15.47 -15.45 -10.55
N GLU A 82 14.29 -14.84 -10.39
CA GLU A 82 14.04 -13.46 -10.83
C GLU A 82 14.74 -12.40 -9.96
N ARG A 83 15.43 -12.80 -8.88
CA ARG A 83 16.19 -11.89 -8.04
C ARG A 83 17.28 -11.19 -8.83
N LEU A 84 17.31 -9.86 -8.69
CA LEU A 84 18.40 -9.03 -9.18
C LEU A 84 19.53 -9.07 -8.15
N THR A 85 20.69 -9.56 -8.56
CA THR A 85 21.86 -9.78 -7.68
C THR A 85 23.07 -8.92 -8.03
N GLN A 86 23.04 -8.26 -9.17
CA GLN A 86 24.09 -7.36 -9.65
C GLN A 86 23.47 -6.09 -10.22
N PRO A 87 24.09 -4.92 -10.08
CA PRO A 87 23.68 -3.74 -10.85
C PRO A 87 23.83 -4.00 -12.34
N MET A 88 22.91 -3.47 -13.13
CA MET A 88 22.91 -3.65 -14.57
C MET A 88 22.70 -2.31 -15.29
N LEU A 89 23.43 -2.11 -16.40
CA LEU A 89 23.25 -0.99 -17.31
C LEU A 89 22.86 -1.49 -18.70
N LYS A 90 21.93 -0.80 -19.34
CA LYS A 90 21.53 -1.04 -20.72
C LYS A 90 22.43 -0.24 -21.66
N GLN A 91 23.25 -0.94 -22.42
CA GLN A 91 24.20 -0.35 -23.36
C GLN A 91 23.98 -0.93 -24.76
N GLY A 92 23.68 -0.06 -25.72
CA GLY A 92 23.38 -0.50 -27.10
C GLY A 92 22.20 -1.47 -27.17
N GLY A 93 21.18 -1.30 -26.31
CA GLY A 93 20.02 -2.17 -26.23
C GLY A 93 20.23 -3.49 -25.49
N GLN A 94 21.43 -3.74 -24.97
CA GLN A 94 21.77 -4.96 -24.25
C GLN A 94 22.08 -4.68 -22.78
N TRP A 95 21.59 -5.54 -21.90
CA TRP A 95 21.87 -5.48 -20.46
C TRP A 95 23.23 -6.06 -20.14
N LYS A 96 24.04 -5.31 -19.37
CA LYS A 96 25.36 -5.72 -18.88
C LYS A 96 25.43 -5.56 -17.37
N GLU A 97 25.94 -6.58 -16.70
CA GLU A 97 26.28 -6.49 -15.28
C GLU A 97 27.48 -5.55 -15.09
N VAL A 98 27.39 -4.71 -14.07
CA VAL A 98 28.44 -3.75 -13.69
C VAL A 98 28.62 -3.74 -12.18
N ASP A 99 29.70 -3.13 -11.68
CA ASP A 99 29.84 -2.89 -10.25
C ASP A 99 28.99 -1.69 -9.77
N TRP A 100 28.85 -1.57 -8.46
CA TRP A 100 28.08 -0.50 -7.85
C TRP A 100 28.61 0.90 -8.15
N GLN A 101 29.93 1.06 -8.17
CA GLN A 101 30.53 2.36 -8.45
C GLN A 101 30.15 2.82 -9.85
N THR A 102 30.36 1.97 -10.84
CA THR A 102 30.00 2.25 -12.25
C THR A 102 28.52 2.59 -12.40
N ALA A 103 27.63 1.81 -11.78
CA ALA A 103 26.20 2.03 -11.86
C ALA A 103 25.77 3.36 -11.21
N LEU A 104 26.24 3.64 -10.01
CA LEU A 104 25.86 4.86 -9.28
C LEU A 104 26.46 6.13 -9.90
N GLU A 105 27.67 6.07 -10.42
CA GLU A 105 28.28 7.19 -11.16
C GLU A 105 27.50 7.47 -12.45
N TYR A 106 27.05 6.43 -13.17
CA TYR A 106 26.21 6.59 -14.34
C TYR A 106 24.89 7.30 -13.99
N VAL A 107 24.21 6.87 -12.92
CA VAL A 107 22.97 7.50 -12.47
C VAL A 107 23.21 8.95 -12.03
N ALA A 108 24.22 9.20 -11.20
CA ALA A 108 24.52 10.54 -10.69
C ALA A 108 24.85 11.51 -11.85
N ASN A 109 25.69 11.09 -12.77
CA ASN A 109 26.05 11.92 -13.93
C ASN A 109 24.83 12.16 -14.84
N GLY A 110 24.00 11.11 -15.05
CA GLY A 110 22.77 11.24 -15.80
C GLY A 110 21.81 12.25 -15.20
N LEU A 111 21.60 12.20 -13.88
CA LEU A 111 20.74 13.16 -13.17
C LEU A 111 21.30 14.59 -13.24
N LYS A 112 22.61 14.79 -13.06
CA LYS A 112 23.26 16.10 -13.19
C LYS A 112 23.09 16.67 -14.61
N ASN A 113 23.29 15.85 -15.63
CA ASN A 113 23.14 16.26 -17.04
C ASN A 113 21.69 16.63 -17.36
N ILE A 114 20.73 15.79 -16.98
CA ILE A 114 19.31 16.05 -17.23
C ILE A 114 18.84 17.29 -16.47
N GLN A 115 19.27 17.49 -15.24
CA GLN A 115 18.98 18.70 -14.47
C GLN A 115 19.52 19.95 -15.16
N ARG A 116 20.74 19.90 -15.70
CA ARG A 116 21.36 21.01 -16.43
C ARG A 116 20.63 21.31 -17.73
N ASP A 117 20.28 20.27 -18.50
CA ASP A 117 19.79 20.41 -19.87
C ASP A 117 18.27 20.65 -19.93
N HIS A 118 17.50 20.10 -18.99
CA HIS A 118 16.03 20.14 -18.97
C HIS A 118 15.44 20.77 -17.69
N GLY A 119 16.25 21.05 -16.70
CA GLY A 119 15.81 21.57 -15.41
C GLY A 119 15.38 20.47 -14.43
N ALA A 120 15.35 20.81 -13.15
CA ALA A 120 15.03 19.87 -12.06
C ALA A 120 13.59 19.32 -12.15
N ALA A 121 12.63 20.10 -12.65
CA ALA A 121 11.24 19.69 -12.80
C ALA A 121 11.03 18.55 -13.82
N SER A 122 12.05 18.19 -14.60
CA SER A 122 12.05 17.05 -15.52
C SER A 122 12.40 15.72 -14.87
N ILE A 123 12.74 15.73 -13.58
CA ILE A 123 13.12 14.56 -12.78
C ILE A 123 12.00 14.20 -11.83
N GLY A 124 11.68 12.92 -11.71
CA GLY A 124 10.66 12.43 -10.79
C GLY A 124 11.00 11.08 -10.18
N ALA A 125 10.27 10.71 -9.13
CA ALA A 125 10.36 9.41 -8.48
C ALA A 125 8.98 8.86 -8.15
N LEU A 126 8.73 7.60 -8.48
CA LEU A 126 7.58 6.82 -8.04
C LEU A 126 8.04 5.84 -6.97
N VAL A 127 7.43 5.93 -5.81
CA VAL A 127 7.79 5.16 -4.61
C VAL A 127 6.68 4.18 -4.28
N SER A 128 7.00 2.90 -4.15
CA SER A 128 6.01 1.94 -3.69
C SER A 128 5.61 2.24 -2.23
N PRO A 129 4.31 2.22 -1.90
CA PRO A 129 3.86 2.35 -0.50
C PRO A 129 4.19 1.11 0.36
N HIS A 130 4.83 0.11 -0.21
CA HIS A 130 5.44 -1.03 0.50
C HIS A 130 6.92 -0.79 0.84
N SER A 131 7.49 0.34 0.44
CA SER A 131 8.83 0.76 0.85
C SER A 131 8.83 1.20 2.32
N THR A 132 9.98 1.13 2.97
CA THR A 132 10.11 1.56 4.38
C THR A 132 9.98 3.07 4.52
N VAL A 133 9.73 3.54 5.74
CA VAL A 133 9.69 4.98 6.07
C VAL A 133 11.01 5.65 5.68
N GLU A 134 12.13 4.99 5.95
CA GLU A 134 13.49 5.46 5.67
C GLU A 134 13.73 5.62 4.17
N GLU A 135 13.35 4.62 3.40
CA GLU A 135 13.46 4.63 1.94
C GLU A 135 12.61 5.74 1.31
N ALA A 136 11.36 5.88 1.76
CA ALA A 136 10.43 6.91 1.30
C ALA A 136 10.93 8.32 1.62
N TYR A 137 11.46 8.52 2.84
CA TYR A 137 12.04 9.79 3.25
C TYR A 137 13.25 10.19 2.39
N LEU A 138 14.16 9.25 2.17
CA LEU A 138 15.36 9.53 1.38
C LEU A 138 15.05 9.80 -0.09
N ALA A 139 14.09 9.08 -0.68
CA ALA A 139 13.65 9.34 -2.05
C ALA A 139 13.10 10.76 -2.20
N GLY A 140 12.20 11.18 -1.32
CA GLY A 140 11.65 12.54 -1.33
C GLY A 140 12.69 13.61 -1.07
N SER A 141 13.58 13.38 -0.09
CA SER A 141 14.65 14.32 0.26
C SER A 141 15.67 14.49 -0.87
N LEU A 142 16.02 13.39 -1.54
CA LEU A 142 16.93 13.41 -2.68
C LEU A 142 16.36 14.25 -3.83
N LEU A 143 15.09 14.01 -4.21
CA LEU A 143 14.44 14.74 -5.28
C LEU A 143 14.37 16.25 -4.97
N ARG A 144 13.98 16.62 -3.76
CA ARG A 144 13.88 18.04 -3.35
C ARG A 144 15.24 18.71 -3.29
N ALA A 145 16.28 18.00 -2.89
CA ALA A 145 17.64 18.51 -2.93
C ALA A 145 18.14 18.79 -4.36
N LEU A 146 17.65 18.04 -5.34
CA LEU A 146 17.87 18.32 -6.77
C LEU A 146 17.00 19.46 -7.32
N GLY A 147 16.07 19.98 -6.52
CA GLY A 147 15.13 21.02 -6.92
C GLY A 147 13.83 20.50 -7.54
N SER A 148 13.52 19.22 -7.41
CA SER A 148 12.27 18.61 -7.89
C SER A 148 11.40 18.19 -6.71
N ASP A 149 10.11 18.50 -6.80
CA ASP A 149 9.09 18.03 -5.86
C ASP A 149 8.22 16.90 -6.48
N ASN A 150 8.67 16.32 -7.58
CA ASN A 150 7.99 15.23 -8.29
C ASN A 150 8.32 13.89 -7.64
N VAL A 151 7.69 13.62 -6.52
CA VAL A 151 7.77 12.34 -5.81
C VAL A 151 6.39 11.96 -5.31
N ASP A 152 5.96 10.73 -5.53
CA ASP A 152 4.66 10.26 -5.03
C ASP A 152 4.66 8.76 -4.75
N ALA A 153 4.00 8.38 -3.66
CA ALA A 153 3.74 6.99 -3.29
C ALA A 153 2.26 6.59 -3.46
N ARG A 154 1.39 7.53 -3.85
CA ARG A 154 -0.05 7.30 -4.04
C ARG A 154 -0.34 6.81 -5.47
N LEU A 155 0.23 5.67 -5.82
CA LEU A 155 0.41 5.24 -7.21
C LEU A 155 -0.90 4.89 -7.92
N ARG A 156 -1.91 4.37 -7.19
CA ARG A 156 -3.20 3.95 -7.77
C ARG A 156 -4.32 4.98 -7.59
N ARG A 157 -4.03 6.14 -7.00
CA ARG A 157 -5.05 7.18 -6.82
C ARG A 157 -5.43 7.84 -8.14
N ALA A 158 -6.72 8.14 -8.28
CA ALA A 158 -7.26 8.93 -9.38
C ALA A 158 -7.51 10.38 -8.99
N GLU A 159 -7.65 10.69 -7.70
CA GLU A 159 -7.87 12.03 -7.18
C GLU A 159 -6.86 12.37 -6.08
N PHE A 160 -6.34 13.60 -6.07
CA PHE A 160 -5.24 14.03 -5.21
C PHE A 160 -5.59 15.30 -4.41
N VAL A 161 -6.81 15.40 -3.89
CA VAL A 161 -7.21 16.49 -3.00
C VAL A 161 -6.46 16.37 -1.66
N ALA A 162 -5.87 17.47 -1.23
CA ALA A 162 -5.15 17.52 0.03
C ALA A 162 -6.11 17.44 1.23
N GLY A 163 -5.79 16.57 2.19
CA GLY A 163 -6.43 16.52 3.50
C GLY A 163 -5.69 17.36 4.54
N GLU A 164 -6.23 17.41 5.75
CA GLU A 164 -5.64 18.16 6.88
C GLU A 164 -4.49 17.40 7.57
N GLY A 165 -4.32 16.11 7.28
CA GLY A 165 -3.27 15.28 7.86
C GLY A 165 -3.09 13.98 7.07
N VAL A 166 -2.34 13.05 7.68
CA VAL A 166 -2.12 11.73 7.11
C VAL A 166 -3.35 10.87 7.29
N GLN A 167 -3.88 10.36 6.19
CA GLN A 167 -5.05 9.48 6.19
C GLN A 167 -4.74 8.13 6.84
N TRP A 168 -5.66 7.64 7.65
CA TRP A 168 -5.47 6.46 8.48
C TRP A 168 -6.79 5.73 8.77
N LEU A 169 -6.72 4.66 9.55
CA LEU A 169 -7.88 3.81 9.88
C LEU A 169 -8.97 4.54 10.69
N GLY A 170 -8.64 5.66 11.32
CA GLY A 170 -9.58 6.43 12.13
C GLY A 170 -9.85 5.86 13.52
N THR A 171 -9.33 4.69 13.82
CA THR A 171 -9.47 3.98 15.10
C THR A 171 -8.32 2.97 15.27
N SER A 172 -8.24 2.31 16.43
CA SER A 172 -7.27 1.22 16.60
C SER A 172 -7.73 -0.05 15.90
N ILE A 173 -6.78 -0.87 15.45
CA ILE A 173 -7.06 -2.17 14.84
C ILE A 173 -7.82 -3.08 15.82
N ALA A 174 -7.40 -3.09 17.10
CA ALA A 174 -8.05 -3.89 18.13
C ALA A 174 -9.53 -3.54 18.32
N SER A 175 -9.91 -2.27 18.16
CA SER A 175 -11.29 -1.82 18.32
C SER A 175 -12.27 -2.41 17.30
N LEU A 176 -11.76 -2.86 16.13
CA LEU A 176 -12.59 -3.49 15.10
C LEU A 176 -13.28 -4.76 15.60
N THR A 177 -12.68 -5.46 16.56
CA THR A 177 -13.23 -6.69 17.15
C THR A 177 -14.48 -6.42 17.99
N THR A 178 -14.62 -5.22 18.52
CA THR A 178 -15.72 -4.82 19.44
C THR A 178 -16.74 -3.89 18.80
N LEU A 179 -16.69 -3.69 17.48
CA LEU A 179 -17.67 -2.89 16.76
C LEU A 179 -19.08 -3.46 16.95
N GLN A 180 -20.06 -2.58 17.03
CA GLN A 180 -21.47 -2.92 17.03
C GLN A 180 -22.12 -2.60 15.68
N ARG A 181 -21.60 -1.59 14.99
CA ARG A 181 -22.05 -1.20 13.64
C ARG A 181 -20.83 -0.88 12.78
N ALA A 182 -20.87 -1.32 11.54
CA ALA A 182 -19.87 -0.98 10.54
C ALA A 182 -20.54 -0.69 9.19
N LEU A 183 -20.02 0.30 8.49
CA LEU A 183 -20.29 0.51 7.06
C LEU A 183 -18.99 0.42 6.30
N VAL A 184 -18.87 -0.51 5.39
CA VAL A 184 -17.69 -0.72 4.53
C VAL A 184 -18.03 -0.26 3.12
N VAL A 185 -17.22 0.64 2.57
CA VAL A 185 -17.44 1.24 1.25
C VAL A 185 -16.27 0.92 0.33
N GLY A 186 -16.57 0.36 -0.85
CA GLY A 186 -15.57 0.18 -1.90
C GLY A 186 -14.44 -0.79 -1.55
N SER A 187 -14.74 -1.92 -0.92
CA SER A 187 -13.76 -2.95 -0.57
C SER A 187 -14.27 -4.36 -0.86
N ASN A 188 -13.39 -5.21 -1.35
CA ASN A 188 -13.54 -6.65 -1.15
C ASN A 188 -12.87 -7.02 0.18
N LEU A 189 -13.55 -6.77 1.28
CA LEU A 189 -12.98 -6.78 2.63
C LEU A 189 -12.20 -8.06 2.93
N ARG A 190 -12.72 -9.21 2.52
CA ARG A 190 -12.08 -10.51 2.77
C ARG A 190 -10.75 -10.67 2.03
N LYS A 191 -10.66 -10.16 0.80
CA LYS A 191 -9.50 -10.33 -0.08
C LYS A 191 -8.49 -9.19 0.09
N ASP A 192 -8.99 -7.96 0.17
CA ASP A 192 -8.12 -6.78 0.27
C ASP A 192 -7.47 -6.68 1.66
N HIS A 193 -8.25 -6.96 2.72
CA HIS A 193 -7.84 -6.74 4.11
C HIS A 193 -8.22 -7.92 5.01
N PRO A 194 -7.61 -9.10 4.83
CA PRO A 194 -8.04 -10.33 5.49
C PRO A 194 -7.97 -10.29 7.02
N LEU A 195 -6.99 -9.58 7.61
CA LEU A 195 -6.88 -9.48 9.07
C LEU A 195 -7.90 -8.48 9.65
N PHE A 196 -8.22 -7.40 8.97
CA PHE A 196 -9.32 -6.52 9.37
C PHE A 196 -10.67 -7.23 9.20
N ALA A 197 -10.84 -7.98 8.11
CA ALA A 197 -12.03 -8.80 7.91
C ALA A 197 -12.23 -9.81 9.03
N GLN A 198 -11.16 -10.44 9.53
CA GLN A 198 -11.22 -11.37 10.64
C GLN A 198 -11.74 -10.71 11.94
N ARG A 199 -11.26 -9.50 12.26
CA ARG A 199 -11.71 -8.76 13.44
C ARG A 199 -13.17 -8.31 13.32
N ILE A 200 -13.56 -7.78 12.16
CA ILE A 200 -14.96 -7.40 11.89
C ILE A 200 -15.88 -8.63 11.91
N ARG A 201 -15.41 -9.77 11.41
CA ARG A 201 -16.13 -11.04 11.50
C ARG A 201 -16.36 -11.49 12.96
N GLN A 202 -15.38 -11.33 13.83
CA GLN A 202 -15.55 -11.59 15.26
C GLN A 202 -16.64 -10.69 15.85
N ALA A 203 -16.61 -9.38 15.55
CA ALA A 203 -17.67 -8.46 15.95
C ALA A 203 -19.05 -8.91 15.44
N ALA A 204 -19.14 -9.32 14.16
CA ALA A 204 -20.39 -9.81 13.57
C ALA A 204 -20.90 -11.08 14.28
N ARG A 205 -20.03 -11.99 14.70
CA ARG A 205 -20.40 -13.18 15.49
C ARG A 205 -20.96 -12.83 16.88
N HIS A 206 -20.63 -11.67 17.41
CA HIS A 206 -21.17 -11.12 18.65
C HIS A 206 -22.34 -10.15 18.42
N GLY A 207 -22.95 -10.17 17.24
CA GLY A 207 -24.18 -9.44 16.94
C GLY A 207 -23.97 -8.07 16.28
N ALA A 208 -22.75 -7.72 15.88
CA ALA A 208 -22.53 -6.51 15.12
C ALA A 208 -23.25 -6.55 13.75
N GLN A 209 -23.82 -5.42 13.36
CA GLN A 209 -24.39 -5.24 12.03
C GLN A 209 -23.32 -4.65 11.10
N VAL A 210 -22.96 -5.42 10.08
CA VAL A 210 -22.04 -5.00 9.04
C VAL A 210 -22.86 -4.62 7.81
N ASN A 211 -22.66 -3.40 7.33
CA ASN A 211 -23.31 -2.84 6.15
C ASN A 211 -22.26 -2.60 5.06
N ALA A 212 -22.68 -2.68 3.80
CA ALA A 212 -21.77 -2.51 2.67
C ALA A 212 -22.36 -1.62 1.58
N ILE A 213 -21.49 -0.79 0.98
CA ILE A 213 -21.71 -0.17 -0.32
C ILE A 213 -20.56 -0.65 -1.21
N ALA A 214 -20.86 -1.48 -2.20
CA ALA A 214 -19.86 -2.20 -2.96
C ALA A 214 -20.32 -2.49 -4.39
N SER A 215 -19.39 -2.75 -5.29
CA SER A 215 -19.71 -3.31 -6.58
C SER A 215 -19.95 -4.82 -6.51
N ALA A 216 -20.54 -5.38 -7.55
CA ALA A 216 -20.76 -6.83 -7.64
C ALA A 216 -19.44 -7.62 -7.57
N ALA A 217 -18.36 -7.07 -8.13
CA ALA A 217 -17.02 -7.67 -8.09
C ALA A 217 -16.44 -7.79 -6.66
N GLN A 218 -16.85 -6.92 -5.74
CA GLN A 218 -16.38 -6.93 -4.34
C GLN A 218 -17.09 -7.97 -3.47
N LYS A 219 -18.10 -8.65 -4.02
CA LYS A 219 -18.72 -9.85 -3.44
C LYS A 219 -19.01 -9.73 -1.93
N ALA A 220 -19.71 -8.66 -1.50
CA ALA A 220 -20.00 -8.40 -0.09
C ALA A 220 -20.70 -9.59 0.61
N ASN A 221 -21.49 -10.36 -0.12
CA ASN A 221 -22.14 -11.59 0.37
C ASN A 221 -21.14 -12.75 0.63
N ASN A 222 -19.89 -12.64 0.17
CA ASN A 222 -18.85 -13.66 0.29
C ASN A 222 -17.74 -13.29 1.31
N TRP A 223 -17.98 -12.32 2.19
CA TRP A 223 -16.98 -11.91 3.18
C TRP A 223 -16.82 -12.87 4.37
N ALA A 224 -17.47 -14.03 4.30
CA ALA A 224 -17.49 -15.05 5.36
C ALA A 224 -18.08 -14.54 6.69
N MET A 225 -18.95 -13.54 6.64
CA MET A 225 -19.71 -13.00 7.74
C MET A 225 -21.09 -12.52 7.24
N PRO A 226 -22.09 -12.43 8.12
CA PRO A 226 -23.36 -11.81 7.75
C PRO A 226 -23.17 -10.33 7.38
N VAL A 227 -23.73 -9.91 6.25
CA VAL A 227 -23.88 -8.50 5.87
C VAL A 227 -25.37 -8.16 6.04
N ALA A 228 -25.65 -7.25 6.99
CA ALA A 228 -27.02 -6.93 7.39
C ALA A 228 -27.77 -6.17 6.28
N ASN A 229 -27.10 -5.19 5.67
CA ASN A 229 -27.66 -4.39 4.58
C ASN A 229 -26.56 -4.09 3.57
N SER A 230 -26.91 -4.14 2.28
CA SER A 230 -25.95 -3.84 1.22
C SER A 230 -26.58 -3.03 0.10
N VAL A 231 -25.82 -2.09 -0.44
CA VAL A 231 -26.11 -1.44 -1.72
C VAL A 231 -25.05 -1.96 -2.71
N VAL A 232 -25.52 -2.68 -3.72
CA VAL A 232 -24.65 -3.19 -4.79
C VAL A 232 -24.86 -2.32 -6.02
N THR A 233 -23.84 -1.56 -6.38
CA THR A 233 -23.83 -0.66 -7.53
C THR A 233 -22.42 -0.49 -8.05
N ASP A 234 -22.26 -0.08 -9.29
CA ASP A 234 -20.95 0.24 -9.85
C ASP A 234 -20.28 1.37 -9.05
N ALA A 235 -18.96 1.45 -9.11
CA ALA A 235 -18.18 2.41 -8.33
C ALA A 235 -18.65 3.87 -8.52
N SER A 236 -19.10 4.20 -9.69
CA SER A 236 -19.70 5.51 -10.02
C SER A 236 -20.94 5.86 -9.21
N GLY A 237 -21.66 4.88 -8.72
CA GLY A 237 -22.84 5.07 -7.88
C GLY A 237 -22.53 5.18 -6.39
N TRP A 238 -21.29 4.98 -5.93
CA TRP A 238 -20.98 4.94 -4.49
C TRP A 238 -21.20 6.28 -3.79
N ALA A 239 -20.81 7.39 -4.43
CA ALA A 239 -21.05 8.73 -3.86
C ALA A 239 -22.55 9.01 -3.70
N GLN A 240 -23.37 8.66 -4.69
CA GLN A 240 -24.82 8.77 -4.60
C GLN A 240 -25.37 7.85 -3.50
N ALA A 241 -24.93 6.60 -3.40
CA ALA A 241 -25.36 5.69 -2.35
C ALA A 241 -25.04 6.21 -0.94
N LEU A 242 -23.85 6.80 -0.74
CA LEU A 242 -23.52 7.47 0.53
C LEU A 242 -24.37 8.71 0.78
N ALA A 243 -24.65 9.52 -0.24
CA ALA A 243 -25.55 10.67 -0.13
C ALA A 243 -26.98 10.24 0.24
N ASP A 244 -27.45 9.12 -0.30
CA ASP A 244 -28.75 8.54 0.03
C ASP A 244 -28.82 8.12 1.50
N VAL A 245 -27.77 7.45 2.00
CA VAL A 245 -27.66 7.12 3.45
C VAL A 245 -27.61 8.39 4.30
N ALA A 246 -26.85 9.39 3.89
CA ALA A 246 -26.77 10.68 4.59
C ALA A 246 -28.13 11.39 4.61
N ALA A 247 -28.89 11.36 3.52
CA ALA A 247 -30.25 11.91 3.45
C ALA A 247 -31.19 11.19 4.42
N ALA A 248 -31.09 9.87 4.52
CA ALA A 248 -31.89 9.08 5.48
C ALA A 248 -31.54 9.43 6.95
N ILE A 249 -30.25 9.57 7.28
CA ILE A 249 -29.80 10.01 8.61
C ILE A 249 -30.29 11.43 8.90
N ALA A 250 -30.18 12.35 7.92
CA ALA A 250 -30.63 13.73 8.05
C ALA A 250 -32.12 13.81 8.36
N ALA A 251 -32.95 13.00 7.69
CA ALA A 251 -34.38 12.92 7.93
C ALA A 251 -34.72 12.43 9.35
N GLU A 252 -34.04 11.39 9.84
CA GLU A 252 -34.24 10.84 11.19
C GLU A 252 -33.82 11.84 12.31
N LYS A 253 -32.77 12.63 12.03
CA LYS A 253 -32.24 13.58 13.01
C LYS A 253 -32.83 14.99 12.87
N GLY A 254 -33.61 15.28 11.85
CA GLY A 254 -34.14 16.60 11.56
C GLY A 254 -33.08 17.67 11.26
N VAL A 255 -31.99 17.27 10.57
CA VAL A 255 -30.90 18.15 10.16
C VAL A 255 -30.83 18.24 8.65
N ALA A 256 -30.10 19.23 8.13
CA ALA A 256 -29.87 19.34 6.69
C ALA A 256 -28.93 18.26 6.18
N ALA A 257 -29.26 17.64 5.04
CA ALA A 257 -28.40 16.69 4.38
C ALA A 257 -27.19 17.41 3.71
N PRO A 258 -26.02 16.75 3.64
CA PRO A 258 -24.81 17.35 3.08
C PRO A 258 -24.83 17.45 1.56
N ALA A 259 -25.69 16.67 0.91
CA ALA A 259 -25.85 16.60 -0.55
C ALA A 259 -27.25 16.08 -0.92
N ALA A 260 -27.60 16.20 -2.19
CA ALA A 260 -28.87 15.68 -2.69
C ALA A 260 -28.86 14.14 -2.68
N GLY A 261 -29.74 13.53 -1.90
CA GLY A 261 -29.87 12.10 -1.76
C GLY A 261 -31.32 11.68 -1.68
N ASN A 262 -31.57 10.42 -2.00
CA ASN A 262 -32.88 9.76 -1.89
C ASN A 262 -32.85 8.75 -0.76
N ALA A 263 -33.59 9.01 0.31
CA ALA A 263 -33.73 8.10 1.46
C ALA A 263 -34.59 6.87 1.08
N ASN A 264 -34.12 6.08 0.12
CA ASN A 264 -34.76 4.84 -0.27
C ASN A 264 -34.68 3.77 0.85
N ALA A 265 -35.34 2.63 0.66
CA ALA A 265 -35.43 1.60 1.69
C ALA A 265 -34.07 1.05 2.13
N GLN A 266 -33.12 0.86 1.20
CA GLN A 266 -31.77 0.39 1.55
C GLN A 266 -30.99 1.45 2.33
N ALA A 267 -31.06 2.70 1.90
CA ALA A 267 -30.44 3.82 2.61
C ALA A 267 -31.00 4.00 4.03
N GLN A 268 -32.31 3.89 4.20
CA GLN A 268 -32.97 3.92 5.49
C GLN A 268 -32.55 2.76 6.41
N ALA A 269 -32.39 1.56 5.86
CA ALA A 269 -31.92 0.40 6.63
C ALA A 269 -30.48 0.59 7.14
N ILE A 270 -29.58 1.07 6.30
CA ILE A 270 -28.19 1.39 6.68
C ILE A 270 -28.18 2.55 7.72
N ALA A 271 -28.95 3.62 7.48
CA ALA A 271 -29.04 4.75 8.39
C ALA A 271 -29.52 4.33 9.78
N LYS A 272 -30.58 3.52 9.86
CA LYS A 272 -31.11 2.98 11.10
C LYS A 272 -30.07 2.11 11.82
N SER A 273 -29.32 1.30 11.08
CA SER A 273 -28.22 0.51 11.64
C SER A 273 -27.16 1.42 12.28
N LEU A 274 -26.69 2.44 11.57
CA LEU A 274 -25.62 3.34 12.02
C LEU A 274 -26.06 4.28 13.17
N LEU A 275 -27.33 4.60 13.27
CA LEU A 275 -27.87 5.38 14.39
C LEU A 275 -27.97 4.58 15.69
N GLY A 276 -27.98 3.25 15.62
CA GLY A 276 -27.94 2.36 16.76
C GLY A 276 -26.51 2.04 17.21
N GLY A 277 -26.39 1.48 18.41
CA GLY A 277 -25.09 1.08 18.98
C GLY A 277 -24.19 2.24 19.38
N GLU A 278 -23.10 1.92 20.04
CA GLU A 278 -22.14 2.90 20.57
C GLU A 278 -20.80 2.84 19.83
N ARG A 279 -20.27 1.63 19.57
CA ARG A 279 -18.99 1.43 18.87
C ARG A 279 -19.24 1.20 17.38
N LYS A 280 -18.89 2.18 16.60
CA LYS A 280 -19.24 2.24 15.17
C LYS A 280 -18.08 2.74 14.31
N ALA A 281 -18.01 2.27 13.06
CA ALA A 281 -17.03 2.74 12.10
C ALA A 281 -17.61 2.79 10.68
N VAL A 282 -17.20 3.81 9.93
CA VAL A 282 -17.34 3.90 8.48
C VAL A 282 -15.95 3.71 7.90
N LEU A 283 -15.76 2.63 7.15
CA LEU A 283 -14.46 2.18 6.66
C LEU A 283 -14.44 2.25 5.14
N LEU A 284 -13.54 3.08 4.62
CA LEU A 284 -13.32 3.25 3.18
C LEU A 284 -12.24 2.29 2.71
N GLY A 285 -12.56 1.43 1.74
CA GLY A 285 -11.62 0.45 1.20
C GLY A 285 -10.77 1.00 0.05
N ASN A 286 -9.98 0.13 -0.57
CA ASN A 286 -9.06 0.50 -1.65
C ASN A 286 -9.79 1.13 -2.85
N GLY A 287 -10.95 0.60 -3.21
CA GLY A 287 -11.77 1.16 -4.29
C GLY A 287 -12.23 2.59 -3.98
N ALA A 288 -12.62 2.86 -2.73
CA ALA A 288 -13.01 4.21 -2.31
C ALA A 288 -11.81 5.18 -2.29
N ALA A 289 -10.64 4.72 -1.82
CA ALA A 289 -9.43 5.53 -1.77
C ALA A 289 -8.89 5.88 -3.16
N HIS A 290 -9.06 4.99 -4.14
CA HIS A 290 -8.59 5.17 -5.52
C HIS A 290 -9.65 5.74 -6.46
N HIS A 291 -10.83 6.06 -5.94
CA HIS A 291 -11.95 6.57 -6.72
C HIS A 291 -11.67 7.97 -7.28
N ALA A 292 -12.23 8.26 -8.45
CA ALA A 292 -12.14 9.59 -9.08
C ALA A 292 -12.81 10.70 -8.23
N ASN A 293 -13.76 10.36 -7.37
CA ASN A 293 -14.42 11.23 -6.40
C ASN A 293 -14.11 10.80 -4.94
N ALA A 294 -12.88 10.38 -4.67
CA ALA A 294 -12.48 9.92 -3.34
C ALA A 294 -12.70 10.98 -2.25
N SER A 295 -12.48 12.26 -2.56
CA SER A 295 -12.74 13.36 -1.62
C SER A 295 -14.21 13.52 -1.27
N SER A 296 -15.11 13.29 -2.22
CA SER A 296 -16.56 13.31 -1.98
C SER A 296 -17.00 12.13 -1.10
N LEU A 297 -16.46 10.94 -1.35
CA LEU A 297 -16.70 9.75 -0.52
C LEU A 297 -16.25 10.00 0.93
N LEU A 298 -15.08 10.57 1.11
CA LEU A 298 -14.56 10.90 2.45
C LEU A 298 -15.38 11.98 3.14
N ALA A 299 -15.75 13.06 2.43
CA ALA A 299 -16.57 14.13 2.98
C ALA A 299 -17.95 13.63 3.45
N LEU A 300 -18.60 12.79 2.65
CA LEU A 300 -19.88 12.15 3.02
C LEU A 300 -19.72 11.19 4.21
N ALA A 301 -18.66 10.39 4.21
CA ALA A 301 -18.36 9.49 5.33
C ALA A 301 -18.10 10.27 6.62
N ASN A 302 -17.35 11.36 6.57
CA ASN A 302 -17.12 12.24 7.73
C ASN A 302 -18.43 12.84 8.27
N TRP A 303 -19.30 13.33 7.38
CA TRP A 303 -20.60 13.83 7.80
C TRP A 303 -21.44 12.74 8.50
N ILE A 304 -21.47 11.53 7.93
CA ILE A 304 -22.14 10.38 8.54
C ILE A 304 -21.53 10.08 9.91
N GLY A 305 -20.21 10.10 10.03
CA GLY A 305 -19.52 9.91 11.29
C GLY A 305 -19.89 10.93 12.35
N GLU A 306 -19.93 12.22 11.99
CA GLU A 306 -20.36 13.30 12.88
C GLU A 306 -21.80 13.12 13.38
N GLN A 307 -22.71 12.71 12.50
CA GLN A 307 -24.11 12.53 12.85
C GLN A 307 -24.40 11.28 13.66
N THR A 308 -23.62 10.22 13.50
CA THR A 308 -23.86 8.91 14.12
C THR A 308 -22.93 8.58 15.26
N GLY A 309 -21.83 9.32 15.43
CA GLY A 309 -20.76 9.01 16.37
C GLY A 309 -19.81 7.91 15.89
N ALA A 310 -19.87 7.54 14.59
CA ALA A 310 -18.97 6.56 14.01
C ALA A 310 -17.58 7.14 13.77
N SER A 311 -16.54 6.36 14.04
CA SER A 311 -15.20 6.64 13.55
C SER A 311 -15.15 6.48 12.05
N VAL A 312 -14.40 7.35 11.36
CA VAL A 312 -14.25 7.31 9.91
C VAL A 312 -12.78 7.10 9.55
N GLY A 313 -12.50 6.15 8.67
CA GLY A 313 -11.14 5.93 8.25
C GLY A 313 -11.00 5.03 7.03
N TYR A 314 -9.74 4.84 6.65
CA TYR A 314 -9.34 4.01 5.53
C TYR A 314 -8.81 2.66 5.97
N LEU A 315 -9.28 1.62 5.31
CA LEU A 315 -8.58 0.35 5.22
C LEU A 315 -7.43 0.56 4.22
N THR A 316 -6.27 0.99 4.72
CA THR A 316 -5.17 1.40 3.84
C THR A 316 -4.61 0.22 3.03
N GLU A 317 -4.17 0.50 1.80
CA GLU A 317 -3.80 -0.54 0.84
C GLU A 317 -2.53 -1.30 1.22
N ALA A 318 -1.47 -0.57 1.55
CA ALA A 318 -0.13 -1.11 1.64
C ALA A 318 0.44 -1.08 3.06
N ALA A 319 1.47 -1.85 3.29
CA ALA A 319 2.14 -1.95 4.59
C ALA A 319 2.56 -0.59 5.17
N ASN A 320 2.90 0.38 4.32
CA ASN A 320 3.43 1.67 4.73
C ASN A 320 2.71 2.88 4.09
N THR A 321 1.46 2.73 3.71
CA THR A 321 0.67 3.85 3.14
C THR A 321 0.69 5.07 4.06
N VAL A 322 0.56 4.87 5.37
CA VAL A 322 0.62 5.94 6.36
C VAL A 322 2.04 6.51 6.48
N GLY A 323 3.04 5.63 6.56
CA GLY A 323 4.43 6.03 6.75
C GLY A 323 5.03 6.77 5.55
N THR A 324 4.67 6.42 4.32
CA THR A 324 5.15 7.15 3.13
C THR A 324 4.60 8.57 3.08
N GLN A 325 3.38 8.80 3.53
CA GLN A 325 2.82 10.15 3.65
C GLN A 325 3.50 10.93 4.78
N TRP A 326 3.73 10.31 5.92
CA TRP A 326 4.49 10.93 7.02
C TRP A 326 5.91 11.31 6.58
N ALA A 327 6.58 10.43 5.85
CA ALA A 327 7.90 10.68 5.26
C ALA A 327 7.88 11.70 4.10
N LYS A 328 6.72 12.26 3.79
CA LYS A 328 6.53 13.25 2.70
C LYS A 328 6.96 12.73 1.32
N ALA A 329 6.75 11.45 1.04
CA ALA A 329 6.91 10.88 -0.29
C ALA A 329 5.69 11.21 -1.17
N GLN A 330 5.36 12.50 -1.24
CA GLN A 330 4.32 13.09 -2.07
C GLN A 330 4.64 14.56 -2.33
N PRO A 331 4.11 15.18 -3.39
CA PRO A 331 4.37 16.59 -3.66
C PRO A 331 3.97 17.48 -2.48
N GLN A 332 4.86 18.41 -2.12
CA GLN A 332 4.66 19.35 -1.00
C GLN A 332 4.41 20.79 -1.50
N THR A 333 5.02 21.18 -2.60
CA THR A 333 5.05 22.56 -3.11
C THR A 333 4.64 22.67 -4.56
N GLY A 334 3.74 21.82 -5.03
CA GLY A 334 3.21 21.86 -6.38
C GLY A 334 3.94 20.99 -7.41
N GLY A 335 4.72 20.03 -6.97
CA GLY A 335 5.28 19.00 -7.86
C GLY A 335 4.21 18.10 -8.49
N LYS A 336 4.60 17.32 -9.49
CA LYS A 336 3.74 16.35 -10.15
C LYS A 336 3.38 15.20 -9.22
N ASN A 337 2.10 14.85 -9.16
CA ASN A 337 1.64 13.62 -8.50
C ASN A 337 1.91 12.38 -9.39
N ALA A 338 1.63 11.19 -8.88
CA ALA A 338 1.89 9.92 -9.58
C ALA A 338 1.26 9.86 -10.98
N SER A 339 0.01 10.33 -11.13
CA SER A 339 -0.68 10.36 -12.42
C SER A 339 -0.04 11.34 -13.38
N GLN A 340 0.32 12.52 -12.90
CA GLN A 340 0.96 13.57 -13.71
C GLN A 340 2.38 13.21 -14.14
N MET A 341 3.11 12.44 -13.32
CA MET A 341 4.46 11.96 -13.69
C MET A 341 4.45 10.96 -14.86
N LEU A 342 3.33 10.35 -15.15
CA LEU A 342 3.14 9.37 -16.23
C LEU A 342 2.52 9.98 -17.50
N ASP A 343 2.65 11.29 -17.68
CA ASP A 343 2.21 12.00 -18.90
C ASP A 343 3.23 11.96 -20.06
N GLY A 344 4.41 11.35 -19.82
CA GLY A 344 5.50 11.25 -20.78
C GLY A 344 6.40 12.49 -20.88
N SER A 345 6.27 13.45 -19.96
CA SER A 345 7.07 14.69 -19.94
C SER A 345 8.38 14.58 -19.15
N LEU A 346 8.51 13.62 -18.24
CA LEU A 346 9.72 13.46 -17.44
C LEU A 346 10.90 12.93 -18.27
N LYS A 347 12.08 13.43 -17.96
CA LYS A 347 13.35 13.04 -18.61
C LYS A 347 14.14 12.02 -17.81
N ALA A 348 14.03 12.07 -16.49
CA ALA A 348 14.58 11.06 -15.59
C ALA A 348 13.54 10.61 -14.58
N VAL A 349 13.45 9.31 -14.34
CA VAL A 349 12.53 8.72 -13.37
C VAL A 349 13.24 7.67 -12.54
N LEU A 350 13.13 7.79 -11.20
CA LEU A 350 13.52 6.78 -10.25
C LEU A 350 12.29 5.96 -9.86
N LEU A 351 12.36 4.66 -10.00
CA LEU A 351 11.31 3.71 -9.61
C LEU A 351 11.78 2.91 -8.41
N LEU A 352 11.26 3.21 -7.22
CA LEU A 352 11.62 2.54 -5.98
C LEU A 352 10.59 1.47 -5.64
N ASN A 353 10.97 0.20 -5.74
CA ASN A 353 10.09 -0.96 -5.54
C ASN A 353 8.81 -0.90 -6.39
N THR A 354 8.83 -0.21 -7.51
CA THR A 354 7.64 0.07 -8.33
C THR A 354 7.75 -0.62 -9.69
N GLU A 355 6.72 -1.34 -10.05
CA GLU A 355 6.49 -1.85 -11.40
C GLU A 355 5.26 -1.11 -11.98
N PRO A 356 5.46 0.00 -12.69
CA PRO A 356 4.41 0.97 -13.01
C PRO A 356 3.21 0.37 -13.74
N GLU A 357 3.42 -0.64 -14.58
CA GLU A 357 2.35 -1.35 -15.29
C GLU A 357 1.33 -1.98 -14.33
N PHE A 358 1.80 -2.51 -13.18
CA PHE A 358 0.96 -3.21 -12.21
C PHE A 358 0.62 -2.35 -10.99
N ASP A 359 1.44 -1.37 -10.67
CA ASP A 359 1.37 -0.63 -9.41
C ASP A 359 0.70 0.74 -9.54
N THR A 360 0.47 1.24 -10.77
CA THR A 360 -0.09 2.58 -11.00
C THR A 360 -1.48 2.53 -11.62
N ALA A 361 -2.21 3.64 -11.46
CA ALA A 361 -3.50 3.82 -12.12
C ALA A 361 -3.41 3.86 -13.65
N ALA A 362 -2.25 4.20 -14.21
CA ALA A 362 -2.03 4.25 -15.65
C ALA A 362 -1.90 2.86 -16.29
N GLY A 363 -1.59 1.82 -15.50
CA GLY A 363 -1.42 0.46 -16.03
C GLY A 363 -0.41 0.39 -17.17
N ALA A 364 -0.74 -0.31 -18.24
CA ALA A 364 0.14 -0.46 -19.41
C ALA A 364 0.54 0.87 -20.07
N ALA A 365 -0.27 1.92 -19.96
CA ALA A 365 0.08 3.24 -20.50
C ALA A 365 1.30 3.86 -19.80
N ALA A 366 1.59 3.47 -18.56
CA ALA A 366 2.78 3.91 -17.84
C ALA A 366 4.06 3.50 -18.55
N VAL A 367 4.12 2.32 -19.15
CA VAL A 367 5.28 1.83 -19.90
C VAL A 367 5.59 2.76 -21.07
N ALA A 368 4.59 3.09 -21.87
CA ALA A 368 4.75 3.99 -23.03
C ALA A 368 5.16 5.42 -22.62
N ALA A 369 4.70 5.89 -21.47
CA ALA A 369 5.09 7.20 -20.93
C ALA A 369 6.57 7.19 -20.48
N LEU A 370 7.00 6.14 -19.78
CA LEU A 370 8.35 6.02 -19.24
C LEU A 370 9.39 5.72 -20.34
N ASP A 371 9.00 5.06 -21.40
CA ASP A 371 9.89 4.79 -22.55
C ASP A 371 10.35 6.08 -23.27
N LYS A 372 9.65 7.21 -23.04
CA LYS A 372 10.02 8.54 -23.54
C LYS A 372 11.11 9.24 -22.69
N ALA A 373 11.39 8.75 -21.51
CA ALA A 373 12.40 9.33 -20.64
C ALA A 373 13.80 9.00 -21.16
N GLU A 374 14.76 9.89 -20.89
CA GLU A 374 16.17 9.69 -21.26
C GLU A 374 16.90 8.74 -20.32
N MET A 375 16.43 8.65 -19.06
CA MET A 375 16.97 7.73 -18.07
C MET A 375 15.88 7.24 -17.13
N VAL A 376 15.65 5.94 -17.09
CA VAL A 376 14.79 5.29 -16.09
C VAL A 376 15.65 4.36 -15.24
N VAL A 377 15.64 4.61 -13.93
CA VAL A 377 16.38 3.85 -12.94
C VAL A 377 15.39 3.04 -12.10
N THR A 378 15.47 1.73 -12.18
CA THR A 378 14.67 0.81 -11.35
C THR A 378 15.50 0.31 -10.18
N LEU A 379 15.06 0.63 -8.96
CA LEU A 379 15.58 0.09 -7.71
C LEU A 379 14.61 -1.00 -7.25
N SER A 380 15.00 -2.25 -7.41
CA SER A 380 14.13 -3.41 -7.14
C SER A 380 14.95 -4.62 -6.67
N PRO A 381 14.37 -5.50 -5.85
CA PRO A 381 14.94 -6.80 -5.57
C PRO A 381 14.94 -7.74 -6.79
N PHE A 382 14.21 -7.40 -7.85
CA PHE A 382 13.97 -8.26 -9.01
C PHE A 382 14.44 -7.63 -10.32
N LYS A 383 14.64 -8.48 -11.33
CA LYS A 383 14.84 -8.07 -12.72
C LYS A 383 13.53 -7.56 -13.32
N ALA A 384 13.10 -6.39 -12.84
CA ALA A 384 11.83 -5.74 -13.19
C ALA A 384 12.05 -4.59 -14.18
N ASN A 385 11.01 -4.22 -14.91
CA ASN A 385 10.98 -3.03 -15.79
C ASN A 385 12.08 -3.02 -16.88
N MET A 386 12.61 -4.18 -17.26
CA MET A 386 13.75 -4.27 -18.19
C MET A 386 13.44 -3.72 -19.57
N ALA A 387 12.18 -3.70 -19.99
CA ALA A 387 11.78 -3.23 -21.31
C ALA A 387 12.09 -1.73 -21.51
N PHE A 388 11.86 -0.92 -20.48
CA PHE A 388 11.95 0.55 -20.56
C PHE A 388 12.96 1.18 -19.59
N SER A 389 13.59 0.40 -18.71
CA SER A 389 14.65 0.92 -17.83
C SER A 389 16.02 0.97 -18.53
N ASP A 390 16.86 1.86 -18.05
CA ASP A 390 18.25 2.02 -18.47
C ASP A 390 19.24 1.48 -17.43
N VAL A 391 18.82 1.50 -16.17
CA VAL A 391 19.60 1.05 -15.01
C VAL A 391 18.74 0.19 -14.10
N LEU A 392 19.29 -0.94 -13.67
CA LEU A 392 18.72 -1.77 -12.60
C LEU A 392 19.69 -1.80 -11.43
N LEU A 393 19.18 -1.37 -10.26
CA LEU A 393 19.94 -1.38 -8.99
C LEU A 393 19.32 -2.41 -8.04
N PRO A 394 20.08 -3.45 -7.64
CA PRO A 394 19.59 -4.50 -6.76
C PRO A 394 19.47 -3.98 -5.34
N ILE A 395 18.23 -3.81 -4.86
CA ILE A 395 17.96 -3.42 -3.50
C ILE A 395 17.48 -4.60 -2.65
N ALA A 396 17.79 -4.53 -1.36
CA ALA A 396 17.41 -5.53 -0.39
C ALA A 396 15.91 -5.47 -0.08
N PRO A 397 15.15 -6.57 -0.16
CA PRO A 397 13.78 -6.63 0.32
C PRO A 397 13.73 -6.57 1.85
N PHE A 398 12.53 -6.48 2.43
CA PHE A 398 12.34 -6.32 3.89
C PHE A 398 13.04 -7.38 4.76
N THR A 399 13.26 -8.59 4.25
CA THR A 399 13.99 -9.64 4.96
C THR A 399 15.50 -9.43 5.02
N GLU A 400 16.03 -8.59 4.15
CA GLU A 400 17.45 -8.34 3.95
C GLU A 400 17.89 -6.92 4.36
N THR A 401 17.00 -6.11 4.91
CA THR A 401 17.26 -4.74 5.37
C THR A 401 16.62 -4.47 6.71
N SER A 402 17.18 -3.52 7.46
CA SER A 402 16.48 -2.89 8.57
C SER A 402 15.59 -1.77 8.03
N GLY A 403 14.48 -1.52 8.70
CA GLY A 403 13.56 -0.46 8.31
C GLY A 403 12.37 -0.37 9.25
N SER A 404 11.43 0.49 8.89
CA SER A 404 10.21 0.73 9.66
C SER A 404 9.01 0.87 8.74
N PHE A 405 7.85 0.38 9.22
CA PHE A 405 6.55 0.62 8.61
C PHE A 405 5.62 1.31 9.61
N VAL A 406 4.70 2.11 9.11
CA VAL A 406 3.59 2.66 9.88
C VAL A 406 2.30 2.06 9.35
N ASN A 407 1.64 1.27 10.18
CA ASN A 407 0.43 0.55 9.77
C ASN A 407 -0.80 1.46 9.66
N ALA A 408 -1.94 0.88 9.32
CA ALA A 408 -3.19 1.62 9.12
C ALA A 408 -3.67 2.42 10.34
N GLU A 409 -3.37 1.96 11.57
CA GLU A 409 -3.72 2.70 12.80
C GLU A 409 -2.69 3.78 13.20
N GLY A 410 -1.62 3.97 12.41
CA GLY A 410 -0.57 4.94 12.73
C GLY A 410 0.52 4.40 13.67
N ARG A 411 0.61 3.10 13.86
CA ARG A 411 1.63 2.45 14.71
C ARG A 411 2.93 2.29 13.93
N LEU A 412 3.99 2.92 14.41
CA LEU A 412 5.34 2.73 13.91
C LEU A 412 5.91 1.41 14.43
N GLN A 413 6.36 0.56 13.54
CA GLN A 413 7.01 -0.71 13.87
C GLN A 413 8.32 -0.85 13.09
N SER A 414 9.42 -1.05 13.80
CA SER A 414 10.75 -1.24 13.22
C SER A 414 11.14 -2.72 13.22
N PHE A 415 11.96 -3.10 12.27
CA PHE A 415 12.48 -4.45 12.12
C PHE A 415 13.93 -4.43 11.67
N HIS A 416 14.61 -5.56 11.90
CA HIS A 416 15.99 -5.79 11.45
C HIS A 416 16.01 -6.82 10.32
N ALA A 417 17.07 -6.78 9.51
CA ALA A 417 17.33 -7.81 8.54
C ALA A 417 17.39 -9.20 9.20
N VAL A 418 16.73 -10.18 8.61
CA VAL A 418 16.71 -11.57 9.10
C VAL A 418 17.69 -12.45 8.34
N VAL A 419 18.09 -12.07 7.14
CA VAL A 419 19.13 -12.69 6.32
C VAL A 419 20.03 -11.61 5.74
N LYS A 420 21.22 -12.00 5.27
CA LYS A 420 22.10 -11.08 4.52
C LYS A 420 21.53 -10.83 3.13
N PRO A 421 21.79 -9.67 2.52
CA PRO A 421 21.44 -9.39 1.15
C PRO A 421 22.00 -10.45 0.19
N ARG A 422 21.21 -10.79 -0.82
CA ARG A 422 21.57 -11.78 -1.83
C ARG A 422 22.45 -11.16 -2.91
N GLY A 423 23.60 -11.80 -3.20
CA GLY A 423 24.56 -11.28 -4.19
C GLY A 423 25.10 -9.90 -3.75
N GLU A 424 25.10 -8.97 -4.69
CA GLU A 424 25.53 -7.59 -4.46
C GLU A 424 24.37 -6.65 -4.06
N ALA A 425 23.18 -7.18 -3.76
CA ALA A 425 22.06 -6.36 -3.32
C ALA A 425 22.40 -5.55 -2.06
N ARG A 426 21.90 -4.34 -1.97
CA ARG A 426 22.13 -3.44 -0.85
C ARG A 426 20.82 -2.86 -0.34
N PRO A 427 20.70 -2.56 0.97
CA PRO A 427 19.56 -1.80 1.48
C PRO A 427 19.35 -0.52 0.68
N ALA A 428 18.11 -0.28 0.25
CA ALA A 428 17.81 0.87 -0.61
C ALA A 428 18.16 2.22 0.06
N TRP A 429 18.01 2.32 1.39
CA TRP A 429 18.41 3.54 2.09
C TRP A 429 19.91 3.83 1.96
N LYS A 430 20.77 2.79 1.91
CA LYS A 430 22.21 2.96 1.66
C LYS A 430 22.49 3.40 0.22
N VAL A 431 21.75 2.81 -0.73
CA VAL A 431 21.89 3.17 -2.15
C VAL A 431 21.51 4.64 -2.37
N LEU A 432 20.37 5.06 -1.83
CA LEU A 432 19.90 6.45 -1.91
C LEU A 432 20.84 7.43 -1.20
N ARG A 433 21.39 7.03 -0.06
CA ARG A 433 22.39 7.81 0.66
C ARG A 433 23.64 8.05 -0.19
N VAL A 434 24.20 6.99 -0.76
CA VAL A 434 25.40 7.10 -1.59
C VAL A 434 25.14 7.92 -2.84
N LEU A 435 23.98 7.74 -3.46
CA LEU A 435 23.56 8.56 -4.60
C LEU A 435 23.47 10.05 -4.21
N GLY A 436 22.91 10.35 -3.04
CA GLY A 436 22.90 11.72 -2.50
C GLY A 436 24.30 12.30 -2.31
N ASN A 437 25.24 11.51 -1.83
CA ASN A 437 26.65 11.95 -1.68
C ASN A 437 27.31 12.22 -3.04
N LEU A 438 27.06 11.38 -4.05
CA LEU A 438 27.57 11.60 -5.40
C LEU A 438 26.95 12.82 -6.10
N LEU A 439 25.78 13.23 -5.67
CA LEU A 439 25.07 14.42 -6.13
C LEU A 439 25.37 15.67 -5.27
N ASP A 440 26.32 15.56 -4.35
CA ASP A 440 26.73 16.63 -3.44
C ASP A 440 25.59 17.18 -2.57
N VAL A 441 24.62 16.32 -2.21
CA VAL A 441 23.48 16.68 -1.37
C VAL A 441 23.94 16.81 0.08
N PRO A 442 23.78 17.98 0.72
CA PRO A 442 24.16 18.14 2.12
C PRO A 442 23.25 17.33 3.05
N GLY A 443 23.78 16.81 4.15
CA GLY A 443 23.03 16.11 5.16
C GLY A 443 22.73 14.63 4.87
N PHE A 444 23.31 14.03 3.83
CA PHE A 444 23.16 12.61 3.47
C PHE A 444 24.25 11.71 4.08
N GLY A 445 24.83 12.10 5.21
CA GLY A 445 25.86 11.33 5.92
C GLY A 445 25.29 10.31 6.93
N PHE A 446 24.19 9.66 6.62
CA PHE A 446 23.55 8.66 7.50
C PHE A 446 24.42 7.41 7.65
N GLU A 447 24.64 6.95 8.86
CA GLU A 447 25.39 5.73 9.13
C GLU A 447 24.47 4.52 9.32
N THR A 448 23.27 4.74 9.87
CA THR A 448 22.28 3.71 10.17
C THR A 448 20.89 4.07 9.63
N SER A 449 20.02 3.08 9.50
CA SER A 449 18.60 3.32 9.17
C SER A 449 17.89 4.10 10.29
N GLN A 450 18.34 3.95 11.55
CA GLN A 450 17.82 4.71 12.68
C GLN A 450 18.11 6.21 12.57
N ASP A 451 19.26 6.59 12.01
CA ASP A 451 19.58 8.01 11.75
C ASP A 451 18.60 8.62 10.75
N VAL A 452 18.21 7.86 9.73
CA VAL A 452 17.20 8.28 8.75
C VAL A 452 15.83 8.38 9.42
N LEU A 453 15.44 7.37 10.18
CA LEU A 453 14.16 7.35 10.91
C LEU A 453 14.05 8.55 11.86
N ALA A 454 15.14 8.92 12.54
CA ALA A 454 15.18 10.06 13.45
C ALA A 454 14.79 11.38 12.75
N LYS A 455 15.11 11.54 11.46
CA LYS A 455 14.68 12.71 10.69
C LYS A 455 13.18 12.77 10.49
N VAL A 456 12.53 11.62 10.29
CA VAL A 456 11.07 11.55 10.14
C VAL A 456 10.38 11.75 11.48
N THR A 457 10.84 11.05 12.51
CA THR A 457 10.24 11.08 13.86
C THR A 457 10.48 12.40 14.59
N ALA A 458 11.38 13.24 14.11
CA ALA A 458 11.53 14.61 14.61
C ALA A 458 10.28 15.47 14.38
N GLN A 459 9.42 15.07 13.46
CA GLN A 459 8.13 15.71 13.23
C GLN A 459 6.99 14.81 13.71
N PRO A 460 5.95 15.35 14.38
CA PRO A 460 4.84 14.55 14.85
C PRO A 460 4.07 13.95 13.67
N LEU A 461 3.62 12.72 13.83
CA LEU A 461 2.66 12.10 12.92
C LEU A 461 1.27 12.67 13.21
N GLN A 462 0.78 13.52 12.32
CA GLN A 462 -0.55 14.12 12.40
C GLN A 462 -1.53 13.26 11.62
N LEU A 463 -2.24 12.38 12.31
CA LEU A 463 -3.28 11.53 11.73
C LEU A 463 -4.59 12.32 11.63
N SER A 464 -5.14 12.46 10.44
CA SER A 464 -6.43 13.09 10.21
C SER A 464 -7.06 12.64 8.90
N ASN A 465 -8.34 12.30 8.95
CA ASN A 465 -9.16 12.04 7.78
C ASN A 465 -10.07 13.25 7.44
N ALA A 466 -9.88 14.39 8.11
CA ALA A 466 -10.59 15.62 7.79
C ALA A 466 -10.21 16.12 6.40
N ILE A 467 -11.22 16.53 5.65
CA ILE A 467 -11.06 17.05 4.29
C ILE A 467 -12.07 18.17 4.05
N ARG A 468 -11.65 19.17 3.30
CA ARG A 468 -12.53 20.23 2.80
C ARG A 468 -12.66 20.03 1.29
N ALA A 469 -13.79 19.52 0.87
CA ALA A 469 -14.10 19.30 -0.54
C ALA A 469 -15.58 19.47 -0.80
N ASP A 470 -15.91 20.01 -1.95
CA ASP A 470 -17.28 20.02 -2.43
C ASP A 470 -17.69 18.59 -2.81
N VAL A 471 -18.90 18.20 -2.40
CA VAL A 471 -19.40 16.84 -2.68
C VAL A 471 -19.91 16.77 -4.12
N ARG A 472 -19.28 15.87 -4.89
CA ARG A 472 -19.66 15.54 -6.27
C ARG A 472 -20.30 14.14 -6.28
N LEU A 473 -21.56 14.06 -6.65
CA LEU A 473 -22.35 12.82 -6.59
C LEU A 473 -22.28 11.97 -7.86
N GLY A 474 -22.03 12.57 -8.99
CA GLY A 474 -21.99 11.90 -10.29
C GLY A 474 -20.81 12.37 -11.12
N GLY A 475 -20.05 11.42 -11.67
CA GLY A 475 -19.43 11.63 -12.97
C GLY A 475 -20.30 10.85 -13.96
N THR A 476 -20.50 11.34 -15.16
CA THR A 476 -21.15 10.61 -16.23
C THR A 476 -20.44 9.28 -16.41
N VAL A 477 -21.15 8.24 -16.00
CA VAL A 477 -20.66 6.89 -16.00
C VAL A 477 -20.96 6.28 -17.32
N SER A 478 -19.97 5.96 -18.02
CA SER A 478 -19.88 4.85 -18.97
C SER A 478 -18.61 4.94 -19.82
N GLU A 479 -17.63 5.71 -19.39
CA GLU A 479 -16.31 5.61 -20.01
C GLU A 479 -15.60 4.39 -19.44
N PRO A 480 -15.21 3.40 -20.26
CA PRO A 480 -14.26 2.37 -19.83
C PRO A 480 -12.97 3.06 -19.38
N GLY A 481 -12.67 3.03 -18.08
CA GLY A 481 -11.50 3.70 -17.50
C GLY A 481 -11.78 4.48 -16.21
N ASN A 482 -13.02 4.69 -15.81
CA ASN A 482 -13.37 5.38 -14.57
C ASN A 482 -13.55 4.45 -13.35
N ALA A 483 -13.38 3.16 -13.50
CA ALA A 483 -13.37 2.24 -12.37
C ALA A 483 -12.09 2.45 -11.56
N PRO A 484 -12.16 2.47 -10.21
CA PRO A 484 -10.97 2.56 -9.38
C PRO A 484 -10.01 1.40 -9.65
N VAL A 485 -8.73 1.71 -9.80
CA VAL A 485 -7.69 0.68 -9.96
C VAL A 485 -7.37 0.10 -8.59
N VAL A 486 -7.70 -1.16 -8.38
CA VAL A 486 -7.43 -1.91 -7.15
C VAL A 486 -6.61 -3.13 -7.50
N ALA A 487 -5.53 -3.37 -6.76
CA ALA A 487 -4.74 -4.57 -6.93
C ALA A 487 -5.54 -5.80 -6.50
N ALA A 488 -5.55 -6.83 -7.33
CA ALA A 488 -6.10 -8.12 -6.93
C ALA A 488 -5.30 -8.71 -5.75
N ILE A 489 -5.91 -9.64 -5.02
CA ILE A 489 -5.39 -10.16 -3.74
C ILE A 489 -3.90 -10.53 -3.77
N TYR A 490 -3.41 -11.15 -4.84
CA TYR A 490 -2.01 -11.58 -4.97
C TYR A 490 -1.23 -10.81 -6.05
N GLN A 491 -1.71 -9.61 -6.41
CA GLN A 491 -1.06 -8.69 -7.32
C GLN A 491 -0.60 -7.39 -6.63
N LEU A 492 -0.65 -7.34 -5.31
CA LEU A 492 -0.49 -6.12 -4.51
C LEU A 492 0.89 -5.46 -4.70
N ASP A 493 1.96 -6.25 -4.72
CA ASP A 493 3.34 -5.78 -4.90
C ASP A 493 4.21 -6.78 -5.65
N GLY A 494 5.42 -6.37 -6.00
CA GLY A 494 6.35 -7.17 -6.80
C GLY A 494 6.82 -8.47 -6.14
N ILE A 495 6.84 -8.56 -4.82
CA ILE A 495 7.19 -9.79 -4.09
C ILE A 495 6.02 -10.78 -4.15
N VAL A 496 4.82 -10.31 -3.83
CA VAL A 496 3.61 -11.14 -3.83
C VAL A 496 3.32 -11.70 -5.22
N ARG A 497 3.49 -10.87 -6.27
CA ARG A 497 3.31 -11.31 -7.68
C ARG A 497 4.21 -12.47 -8.10
N ARG A 498 5.36 -12.64 -7.45
CA ARG A 498 6.35 -13.69 -7.78
C ARG A 498 6.32 -14.89 -6.85
N ALA A 499 5.37 -14.93 -5.90
CA ALA A 499 5.22 -16.05 -4.99
C ALA A 499 4.42 -17.19 -5.65
N ALA A 500 5.07 -18.26 -6.03
CA ALA A 500 4.48 -19.35 -6.82
C ALA A 500 3.24 -19.96 -6.18
N SER A 501 3.27 -20.24 -4.88
CA SER A 501 2.12 -20.82 -4.17
C SER A 501 0.91 -19.89 -4.17
N LEU A 502 1.10 -18.57 -4.15
CA LEU A 502 0.00 -17.61 -4.22
C LEU A 502 -0.59 -17.54 -5.62
N GLN A 503 0.26 -17.53 -6.65
CA GLN A 503 -0.18 -17.44 -8.05
C GLN A 503 -0.93 -18.70 -8.54
N GLN A 504 -0.74 -19.83 -7.88
CA GLN A 504 -1.45 -21.09 -8.18
C GLN A 504 -2.82 -21.21 -7.52
N THR A 505 -3.24 -20.23 -6.75
CA THR A 505 -4.55 -20.26 -6.08
C THR A 505 -5.68 -19.89 -7.04
N ALA A 506 -6.89 -20.39 -6.77
CA ALA A 506 -8.10 -19.99 -7.51
C ALA A 506 -8.30 -18.46 -7.47
N ASP A 507 -8.03 -17.84 -6.32
CA ASP A 507 -8.17 -16.38 -6.13
C ASP A 507 -7.25 -15.58 -7.05
N ALA A 508 -6.05 -16.06 -7.37
CA ALA A 508 -5.17 -15.41 -8.31
C ALA A 508 -5.61 -15.61 -9.77
N GLN A 509 -6.21 -16.77 -10.07
CA GLN A 509 -6.64 -17.14 -11.42
C GLN A 509 -7.98 -16.49 -11.82
N GLU A 510 -8.85 -16.17 -10.86
CA GLU A 510 -10.12 -15.47 -11.12
C GLU A 510 -9.94 -14.04 -11.68
N VAL A 511 -8.74 -13.52 -11.69
CA VAL A 511 -8.43 -12.13 -12.06
C VAL A 511 -7.73 -12.02 -13.42
N ALA A 512 -7.36 -13.15 -14.00
CA ALA A 512 -6.71 -13.22 -15.33
C ALA A 512 -7.80 -13.26 -16.48
#